data_e70fafaa3ea225fdc4f26b95af11c13b
#
_entry.id   e70fafaa3ea225fdc4f26b95af11c13b
#
_cell.length_a   1.000
_cell.length_b   1.000
_cell.length_c   1.000
_cell.angle_alpha   90.00
_cell.angle_beta   90.00
_cell.angle_gamma   90.00
#
_symmetry.space_group_name_H-M   'P 1'
#
loop_
_entity.id
_entity.type
_entity.pdbx_description
1 polymer ?
#
loop_
_entity_poly.entity_id
_entity_poly.type
_entity_poly.pdbx_seq_one_letter_code
_entity_poly.pdbx_strand_id
1 'polypeptide(L)'
;MINNKIYWAKSLIKLSKKLGANAVKFQHYSASTLVSDPGFKSLGGSLTHQKKWKKSVYETYKKASLNPKWTKELALYSKKNDIIFFTSPYSEDLVDIVDKYVPAYKIGSGDISNLNLIKKIAKLGK
;
A
#
# COMPACT_ATOMS: atom_id res chain seq x y z
N MET A 1 -5.66 12.89 -15.88
CA MET A 1 -5.05 12.89 -14.51
C MET A 1 -4.80 11.50 -13.89
N ILE A 2 -5.50 10.44 -14.31
CA ILE A 2 -5.30 9.07 -13.76
C ILE A 2 -3.99 8.43 -14.25
N ASN A 3 -3.58 8.68 -15.47
CA ASN A 3 -2.37 8.09 -16.07
C ASN A 3 -1.03 8.57 -15.43
N ASN A 4 -1.00 9.76 -14.83
CA ASN A 4 0.23 10.27 -14.23
C ASN A 4 0.67 9.51 -12.97
N LYS A 5 -0.26 8.93 -12.21
CA LYS A 5 0.09 8.24 -10.95
C LYS A 5 0.80 6.90 -11.18
N ILE A 6 0.37 6.11 -12.16
CA ILE A 6 1.06 4.85 -12.50
C ILE A 6 2.45 5.12 -13.09
N TYR A 7 2.59 6.21 -13.84
CA TYR A 7 3.89 6.65 -14.34
C TYR A 7 4.87 6.93 -13.18
N TRP A 8 4.43 7.64 -12.13
CA TRP A 8 5.24 7.89 -10.95
C TRP A 8 5.63 6.60 -10.23
N ALA A 9 4.68 5.66 -10.07
CA ALA A 9 4.96 4.36 -9.47
C ALA A 9 6.04 3.59 -10.26
N LYS A 10 5.94 3.57 -11.59
CA LYS A 10 6.97 2.95 -12.46
C LYS A 10 8.32 3.67 -12.36
N SER A 11 8.32 4.98 -12.28
CA SER A 11 9.54 5.77 -12.11
C SER A 11 10.25 5.45 -10.79
N LEU A 12 9.48 5.27 -9.70
CA LEU A 12 10.01 4.84 -8.41
C LEU A 12 10.63 3.44 -8.47
N ILE A 13 9.99 2.48 -9.15
CA ILE A 13 10.54 1.14 -9.37
C ILE A 13 11.90 1.22 -10.07
N LYS A 14 11.96 1.95 -11.19
CA LYS A 14 13.19 2.13 -11.96
C LYS A 14 14.30 2.81 -11.16
N LEU A 15 13.94 3.85 -10.41
CA LEU A 15 14.88 4.57 -9.55
C LEU A 15 15.41 3.67 -8.42
N SER A 16 14.54 2.90 -7.75
CA SER A 16 14.95 1.95 -6.71
C SER A 16 15.96 0.95 -7.23
N LYS A 17 15.73 0.36 -8.41
CA LYS A 17 16.69 -0.55 -9.05
C LYS A 17 18.01 0.15 -9.36
N LYS A 18 17.96 1.35 -9.93
CA LYS A 18 19.17 2.13 -10.25
C LYS A 18 20.03 2.42 -9.01
N LEU A 19 19.39 2.59 -7.85
CA LEU A 19 20.05 2.82 -6.57
C LEU A 19 20.47 1.54 -5.84
N GLY A 20 20.36 0.37 -6.48
CA GLY A 20 20.85 -0.90 -5.95
C GLY A 20 19.86 -1.66 -5.07
N ALA A 21 18.57 -1.26 -5.02
CA ALA A 21 17.57 -2.01 -4.28
C ALA A 21 17.28 -3.37 -4.94
N ASN A 22 17.16 -4.43 -4.14
CA ASN A 22 16.78 -5.77 -4.59
C ASN A 22 15.26 -5.94 -4.67
N ALA A 23 14.51 -5.15 -3.91
CA ALA A 23 13.07 -5.23 -3.84
C ALA A 23 12.44 -3.85 -3.68
N VAL A 24 11.21 -3.68 -4.17
CA VAL A 24 10.40 -2.48 -4.00
C VAL A 24 9.07 -2.84 -3.34
N LYS A 25 8.71 -2.09 -2.28
CA LYS A 25 7.50 -2.32 -1.52
C LYS A 25 6.46 -1.24 -1.81
N PHE A 26 5.26 -1.67 -2.14
CA PHE A 26 4.08 -0.81 -2.20
C PHE A 26 3.14 -1.05 -1.01
N GLN A 27 2.12 -0.23 -0.88
CA GLN A 27 1.08 -0.37 0.12
C GLN A 27 -0.28 -0.40 -0.59
N HIS A 28 -1.07 -1.44 -0.32
CA HIS A 28 -2.43 -1.55 -0.81
C HIS A 28 -3.39 -1.32 0.36
N TYR A 29 -4.08 -0.20 0.33
CA TYR A 29 -5.10 0.15 1.32
C TYR A 29 -6.27 0.92 0.68
N SER A 30 -7.42 0.86 1.31
CA SER A 30 -8.54 1.76 1.08
C SER A 30 -8.66 2.72 2.26
N ALA A 31 -8.89 3.99 2.00
CA ALA A 31 -9.09 4.97 3.09
C ALA A 31 -10.24 4.56 4.01
N SER A 32 -11.32 3.98 3.45
CA SER A 32 -12.50 3.54 4.20
C SER A 32 -12.25 2.37 5.15
N THR A 33 -11.24 1.53 4.87
CA THR A 33 -10.88 0.40 5.73
C THR A 33 -9.70 0.70 6.64
N LEU A 34 -9.00 1.80 6.40
CA LEU A 34 -7.79 2.16 7.14
C LEU A 34 -8.05 3.26 8.20
N VAL A 35 -8.90 4.23 7.91
CA VAL A 35 -9.15 5.39 8.79
C VAL A 35 -10.63 5.63 9.00
N SER A 36 -11.00 5.88 10.26
CA SER A 36 -12.33 6.35 10.64
C SER A 36 -12.37 7.88 10.52
N ASP A 37 -13.02 8.41 9.48
CA ASP A 37 -13.17 9.87 9.32
C ASP A 37 -13.92 10.52 10.49
N PRO A 38 -15.06 9.97 10.99
CA PRO A 38 -15.70 10.47 12.19
C PRO A 38 -14.80 10.41 13.43
N GLY A 39 -14.06 9.30 13.60
CA GLY A 39 -13.15 9.13 14.73
C GLY A 39 -12.04 10.19 14.73
N PHE A 40 -11.41 10.45 13.60
CA PHE A 40 -10.38 11.50 13.50
C PHE A 40 -10.94 12.91 13.72
N LYS A 41 -12.16 13.19 13.26
CA LYS A 41 -12.83 14.48 13.50
C LYS A 41 -13.18 14.68 14.98
N SER A 42 -13.63 13.63 15.67
CA SER A 42 -14.00 13.70 17.10
C SER A 42 -12.81 13.92 18.03
N LEU A 43 -11.61 13.54 17.62
CA LEU A 43 -10.37 13.73 18.40
C LEU A 43 -9.88 15.19 18.44
N GLY A 44 -10.62 16.14 17.87
CA GLY A 44 -10.32 17.58 17.99
C GLY A 44 -9.02 18.04 17.33
N GLY A 45 -8.50 17.25 16.43
CA GLY A 45 -7.24 17.50 15.77
C GLY A 45 -6.15 16.52 16.21
N SER A 46 -5.35 16.08 15.27
CA SER A 46 -4.31 15.08 15.53
C SER A 46 -3.19 15.65 16.39
N LEU A 47 -2.76 14.90 17.38
CA LEU A 47 -1.54 15.16 18.16
C LEU A 47 -0.26 14.82 17.38
N THR A 48 -0.38 14.41 16.12
CA THR A 48 0.69 13.86 15.29
C THR A 48 1.08 14.82 14.15
N HIS A 49 2.06 14.41 13.33
CA HIS A 49 2.47 15.12 12.11
C HIS A 49 1.30 15.41 11.14
N GLN A 50 0.20 14.66 11.23
CA GLN A 50 -1.02 14.84 10.43
C GLN A 50 -1.73 16.18 10.68
N LYS A 51 -1.49 16.81 11.84
CA LYS A 51 -2.05 18.13 12.20
C LYS A 51 -1.68 19.23 11.19
N LYS A 52 -0.56 19.06 10.50
CA LYS A 52 -0.09 20.03 9.49
C LYS A 52 -0.72 19.82 8.11
N TRP A 53 -1.54 18.80 7.92
CA TRP A 53 -2.16 18.53 6.62
C TRP A 53 -3.30 19.50 6.34
N LYS A 54 -3.31 20.07 5.14
CA LYS A 54 -4.37 20.98 4.67
C LYS A 54 -5.73 20.31 4.45
N LYS A 55 -5.74 18.98 4.31
CA LYS A 55 -6.92 18.13 4.10
C LYS A 55 -7.12 17.20 5.29
N SER A 56 -8.35 16.68 5.44
CA SER A 56 -8.61 15.65 6.44
C SER A 56 -7.67 14.44 6.25
N VAL A 57 -7.47 13.69 7.31
CA VAL A 57 -6.69 12.44 7.27
C VAL A 57 -7.29 11.49 6.24
N TYR A 58 -8.61 11.31 6.26
CA TYR A 58 -9.33 10.47 5.31
C TYR A 58 -9.10 10.88 3.85
N GLU A 59 -9.27 12.16 3.51
CA GLU A 59 -9.07 12.67 2.16
C GLU A 59 -7.62 12.51 1.68
N THR A 60 -6.67 12.70 2.58
CA THR A 60 -5.25 12.52 2.28
C THR A 60 -4.94 11.07 1.94
N TYR A 61 -5.39 10.11 2.76
CA TYR A 61 -5.25 8.69 2.49
C TYR A 61 -6.00 8.26 1.23
N LYS A 62 -7.24 8.75 1.03
CA LYS A 62 -8.01 8.46 -0.20
C LYS A 62 -7.28 8.91 -1.46
N LYS A 63 -6.66 10.08 -1.42
CA LYS A 63 -5.87 10.60 -2.55
C LYS A 63 -4.57 9.83 -2.77
N ALA A 64 -3.94 9.33 -1.71
CA ALA A 64 -2.66 8.63 -1.75
C ALA A 64 -2.80 7.12 -2.02
N SER A 65 -4.00 6.54 -1.89
CA SER A 65 -4.21 5.11 -2.11
C SER A 65 -3.82 4.68 -3.53
N LEU A 66 -3.14 3.53 -3.61
CA LEU A 66 -2.78 2.89 -4.86
C LEU A 66 -4.03 2.24 -5.48
N ASN A 67 -4.24 2.44 -6.77
CA ASN A 67 -5.32 1.75 -7.47
C ASN A 67 -4.97 0.25 -7.60
N PRO A 68 -5.74 -0.67 -7.01
CA PRO A 68 -5.43 -2.11 -7.05
C PRO A 68 -5.37 -2.69 -8.48
N LYS A 69 -6.06 -2.08 -9.43
CA LYS A 69 -6.02 -2.49 -10.85
C LYS A 69 -4.64 -2.35 -11.48
N TRP A 70 -3.76 -1.56 -10.90
CA TRP A 70 -2.38 -1.39 -11.38
C TRP A 70 -1.42 -2.47 -10.89
N THR A 71 -1.81 -3.29 -9.92
CA THR A 71 -0.93 -4.29 -9.30
C THR A 71 -0.26 -5.19 -10.32
N LYS A 72 -1.04 -5.76 -11.25
CA LYS A 72 -0.50 -6.60 -12.33
C LYS A 72 0.57 -5.87 -13.15
N GLU A 73 0.27 -4.65 -13.57
CA GLU A 73 1.16 -3.86 -14.42
C GLU A 73 2.44 -3.48 -13.69
N LEU A 74 2.35 -3.10 -12.40
CA LEU A 74 3.52 -2.77 -11.58
C LEU A 74 4.39 -3.98 -11.29
N ALA A 75 3.77 -5.15 -11.02
CA ALA A 75 4.51 -6.41 -10.83
C ALA A 75 5.27 -6.83 -12.10
N LEU A 76 4.61 -6.77 -13.26
CA LEU A 76 5.26 -7.06 -14.55
C LEU A 76 6.37 -6.06 -14.86
N TYR A 77 6.15 -4.78 -14.56
CA TYR A 77 7.16 -3.74 -14.76
C TYR A 77 8.37 -3.95 -13.84
N SER A 78 8.14 -4.34 -12.59
CA SER A 78 9.21 -4.67 -11.65
C SER A 78 10.03 -5.87 -12.14
N LYS A 79 9.36 -6.95 -12.58
CA LYS A 79 10.01 -8.11 -13.17
C LYS A 79 10.87 -7.75 -14.38
N LYS A 80 10.37 -6.90 -15.29
CA LYS A 80 11.13 -6.40 -16.45
C LYS A 80 12.38 -5.61 -16.04
N ASN A 81 12.38 -4.97 -14.88
CA ASN A 81 13.50 -4.20 -14.35
C ASN A 81 14.35 -5.02 -13.36
N ASP A 82 14.14 -6.32 -13.27
CA ASP A 82 14.89 -7.22 -12.38
C ASP A 82 14.88 -6.73 -10.92
N ILE A 83 13.72 -6.38 -10.39
CA ILE A 83 13.50 -5.98 -9.00
C ILE A 83 12.27 -6.68 -8.44
N ILE A 84 12.36 -7.20 -7.24
CA ILE A 84 11.25 -7.91 -6.58
C ILE A 84 10.15 -6.90 -6.22
N PHE A 85 8.92 -7.21 -6.63
CA PHE A 85 7.73 -6.46 -6.24
C PHE A 85 7.03 -7.15 -5.08
N PHE A 86 6.78 -6.43 -3.98
CA PHE A 86 5.96 -6.93 -2.88
C PHE A 86 5.15 -5.80 -2.23
N THR A 87 4.25 -6.13 -1.32
CA THR A 87 3.34 -5.15 -0.75
C THR A 87 2.96 -5.40 0.69
N SER A 88 2.47 -4.34 1.35
CA SER A 88 1.67 -4.44 2.56
C SER A 88 0.20 -4.28 2.19
N PRO A 89 -0.62 -5.32 2.21
CA PRO A 89 -2.07 -5.19 2.14
C PRO A 89 -2.64 -4.86 3.52
N TYR A 90 -3.67 -4.01 3.57
CA TYR A 90 -4.29 -3.54 4.81
C TYR A 90 -5.72 -4.07 5.01
N SER A 91 -6.17 -5.00 4.16
CA SER A 91 -7.43 -5.72 4.33
C SER A 91 -7.37 -7.08 3.65
N GLU A 92 -8.25 -7.99 4.05
CA GLU A 92 -8.31 -9.34 3.52
C GLU A 92 -8.64 -9.37 2.02
N ASP A 93 -9.54 -8.48 1.56
CA ASP A 93 -9.88 -8.35 0.13
C ASP A 93 -8.67 -7.93 -0.71
N LEU A 94 -7.83 -7.06 -0.17
CA LEU A 94 -6.61 -6.64 -0.85
C LEU A 94 -5.57 -7.75 -0.92
N VAL A 95 -5.52 -8.67 0.07
CA VAL A 95 -4.69 -9.88 -0.02
C VAL A 95 -5.10 -10.71 -1.22
N ASP A 96 -6.39 -10.97 -1.43
CA ASP A 96 -6.89 -11.76 -2.56
C ASP A 96 -6.52 -11.13 -3.92
N ILE A 97 -6.56 -9.80 -3.99
CA ILE A 97 -6.20 -9.08 -5.23
C ILE A 97 -4.71 -9.19 -5.55
N VAL A 98 -3.84 -9.11 -4.54
CA VAL A 98 -2.39 -9.00 -4.76
C VAL A 98 -1.66 -10.34 -4.75
N ASP A 99 -2.24 -11.38 -4.17
CA ASP A 99 -1.57 -12.66 -3.88
C ASP A 99 -0.79 -13.24 -5.07
N LYS A 100 -1.42 -13.31 -6.23
CA LYS A 100 -0.80 -13.88 -7.44
C LYS A 100 0.34 -13.05 -8.04
N TYR A 101 0.58 -11.85 -7.51
CA TYR A 101 1.58 -10.91 -8.05
C TYR A 101 2.77 -10.70 -7.13
N VAL A 102 2.73 -11.21 -5.90
CA VAL A 102 3.76 -10.99 -4.90
C VAL A 102 4.35 -12.30 -4.40
N PRO A 103 5.68 -12.37 -4.22
CA PRO A 103 6.32 -13.56 -3.63
C PRO A 103 6.26 -13.53 -2.09
N ALA A 104 6.03 -12.37 -1.49
CA ALA A 104 6.01 -12.18 -0.04
C ALA A 104 5.14 -10.99 0.34
N TYR A 105 4.80 -10.89 1.61
CA TYR A 105 4.04 -9.81 2.21
C TYR A 105 4.82 -9.10 3.30
N LYS A 106 4.56 -7.81 3.47
CA LYS A 106 4.99 -7.07 4.65
C LYS A 106 3.78 -6.79 5.52
N ILE A 107 3.80 -7.24 6.77
CA ILE A 107 2.80 -6.85 7.77
C ILE A 107 3.21 -5.50 8.36
N GLY A 108 2.32 -4.52 8.29
CA GLY A 108 2.52 -3.21 8.91
C GLY A 108 2.61 -3.34 10.44
N SER A 109 3.41 -2.50 11.08
CA SER A 109 3.49 -2.50 12.55
C SER A 109 2.14 -2.18 13.20
N GLY A 110 1.31 -1.35 12.55
CA GLY A 110 -0.06 -1.07 13.00
C GLY A 110 -1.03 -2.23 12.86
N ASP A 111 -0.71 -3.23 12.02
CA ASP A 111 -1.58 -4.38 11.74
C ASP A 111 -1.16 -5.65 12.48
N ILE A 112 -0.14 -5.59 13.33
CA ILE A 112 0.35 -6.77 14.06
C ILE A 112 -0.70 -7.37 15.00
N SER A 113 -1.69 -6.60 15.41
CA SER A 113 -2.84 -7.04 16.19
C SER A 113 -4.03 -7.51 15.34
N ASN A 114 -3.99 -7.33 14.01
CA ASN A 114 -5.04 -7.80 13.10
C ASN A 114 -4.86 -9.29 12.80
N LEU A 115 -5.27 -10.12 13.74
CA LEU A 115 -5.05 -11.57 13.68
C LEU A 115 -5.74 -12.21 12.46
N ASN A 116 -6.85 -11.67 11.98
CA ASN A 116 -7.55 -12.22 10.82
C ASN A 116 -6.72 -12.01 9.54
N LEU A 117 -6.20 -10.81 9.32
CA LEU A 117 -5.32 -10.50 8.22
C LEU A 117 -4.04 -11.36 8.25
N ILE A 118 -3.41 -11.48 9.42
CA ILE A 118 -2.20 -12.28 9.61
C ILE A 118 -2.48 -13.76 9.32
N LYS A 119 -3.55 -14.33 9.88
CA LYS A 119 -3.95 -15.73 9.61
C LYS A 119 -4.21 -15.99 8.14
N LYS A 120 -4.88 -15.04 7.46
CA LYS A 120 -5.12 -15.15 6.02
C LYS A 120 -3.82 -15.20 5.23
N ILE A 121 -2.91 -14.27 5.49
CA ILE A 121 -1.60 -14.22 4.82
C ILE A 121 -0.77 -15.47 5.13
N ALA A 122 -0.71 -15.91 6.39
CA ALA A 122 0.05 -17.08 6.79
C ALA A 122 -0.41 -18.37 6.08
N LYS A 123 -1.71 -18.51 5.80
CA LYS A 123 -2.25 -19.65 5.05
C LYS A 123 -1.78 -19.72 3.59
N LEU A 124 -1.28 -18.63 3.03
CA LEU A 124 -0.80 -18.57 1.65
C LEU A 124 0.64 -19.11 1.50
N GLY A 125 1.35 -19.34 2.60
CA GLY A 125 2.68 -19.94 2.60
C GLY A 125 3.80 -19.07 2.00
N LYS A 126 3.65 -17.74 2.08
CA LYS A 126 4.61 -16.76 1.51
C LYS A 126 5.28 -15.94 2.59
#